data_dee5017441bd80239985eedd1ed3ce3b
#
_entry.id   dee5017441bd80239985eedd1ed3ce3b
#
_cell.length_a   1.000
_cell.length_b   1.000
_cell.length_c   1.000
_cell.angle_alpha   90.00
_cell.angle_beta   90.00
_cell.angle_gamma   90.00
#
_symmetry.space_group_name_H-M   'P 1'
#
loop_
_entity.id
_entity.type
_entity.pdbx_description
1 polymer ?
#
loop_
_entity_poly.entity_id
_entity_poly.type
_entity_poly.pdbx_seq_one_letter_code
_entity_poly.pdbx_strand_id
1 'polypeptide(L)'
;VASRKLKVTYYADKDILCLEVVPPRPAKVEENEFGVLIRYDWEDGTTIVGFEILDFARHFIPFLYHPDAFPKEALSLRFDVDEAGLKDADIRQVIEWAYRHLVAERLVLV
;
A
#
# COMPACT_ATOMS: atom_id res chain seq x y z
N VAL A 1 -13.70 11.15 -8.13
CA VAL A 1 -12.76 11.33 -7.01
C VAL A 1 -11.37 11.61 -7.57
N ALA A 2 -10.75 12.67 -7.07
CA ALA A 2 -9.41 13.04 -7.51
C ALA A 2 -8.38 12.01 -7.03
N SER A 3 -7.41 11.71 -7.90
CA SER A 3 -6.28 10.86 -7.53
C SER A 3 -5.35 11.59 -6.57
N ARG A 4 -4.77 10.87 -5.63
CA ARG A 4 -3.78 11.41 -4.71
C ARG A 4 -2.42 10.84 -5.04
N LYS A 5 -1.37 11.65 -4.85
CA LYS A 5 0.00 11.17 -5.03
C LYS A 5 0.37 10.22 -3.89
N LEU A 6 0.97 9.09 -4.26
CA LEU A 6 1.36 8.05 -3.32
C LEU A 6 2.85 7.75 -3.51
N LYS A 7 3.56 7.70 -2.39
CA LYS A 7 4.94 7.24 -2.35
C LYS A 7 4.96 5.78 -1.94
N VAL A 8 5.68 4.95 -2.69
CA VAL A 8 5.78 3.51 -2.44
C VAL A 8 7.22 3.19 -2.01
N THR A 9 7.37 2.56 -0.85
CA THR A 9 8.67 2.16 -0.33
C THR A 9 8.60 0.72 0.16
N TYR A 10 9.54 -0.12 -0.30
CA TYR A 10 9.64 -1.48 0.18
C TYR A 10 10.92 -1.66 1.00
N TYR A 11 10.76 -2.05 2.26
CA TYR A 11 11.85 -2.35 3.18
C TYR A 11 12.17 -3.84 3.10
N ALA A 12 13.11 -4.20 2.25
CA ALA A 12 13.42 -5.60 1.96
C ALA A 12 13.92 -6.39 3.17
N ASP A 13 14.66 -5.75 4.07
CA ASP A 13 15.18 -6.37 5.28
C ASP A 13 14.08 -6.79 6.26
N LYS A 14 12.95 -6.08 6.25
CA LYS A 14 11.82 -6.33 7.13
C LYS A 14 10.61 -6.92 6.41
N ASP A 15 10.66 -6.98 5.08
CA ASP A 15 9.53 -7.41 4.24
C ASP A 15 8.27 -6.58 4.50
N ILE A 16 8.44 -5.26 4.55
CA ILE A 16 7.33 -4.32 4.78
C ILE A 16 7.18 -3.40 3.57
N LEU A 17 5.97 -3.37 3.02
CA LEU A 17 5.61 -2.42 1.98
C LEU A 17 4.89 -1.23 2.61
N CYS A 18 5.42 -0.02 2.39
CA CYS A 18 4.82 1.22 2.88
C CYS A 18 4.26 2.03 1.72
N LEU A 19 3.00 2.41 1.85
CA LEU A 19 2.29 3.23 0.88
C LEU A 19 1.83 4.49 1.61
N GLU A 20 2.32 5.66 1.21
CA GLU A 20 2.07 6.90 1.94
C GLU A 20 1.63 8.01 1.01
N VAL A 21 0.51 8.64 1.35
CA VAL A 21 0.01 9.81 0.60
C VAL A 21 0.98 10.98 0.81
N VAL A 22 1.29 11.70 -0.25
CA VAL A 22 2.21 12.84 -0.22
C VAL A 22 1.41 14.13 -0.28
N PRO A 23 1.67 15.13 0.60
CA PRO A 23 2.67 15.12 1.67
C PRO A 23 2.27 14.25 2.86
N PRO A 24 3.25 13.74 3.63
CA PRO A 24 2.95 12.89 4.79
C PRO A 24 2.15 13.64 5.85
N ARG A 25 1.29 12.91 6.55
CA ARG A 25 0.45 13.48 7.60
C ARG A 25 0.48 12.59 8.84
N PRO A 26 0.37 13.18 10.04
CA PRO A 26 0.22 12.40 11.27
C PRO A 26 -1.01 11.50 11.17
N ALA A 27 -0.89 10.27 11.62
CA ALA A 27 -1.94 9.28 11.44
C ALA A 27 -2.14 8.39 12.66
N LYS A 28 -3.38 7.94 12.83
CA LYS A 28 -3.72 6.81 13.68
C LYS A 28 -3.57 5.54 12.86
N VAL A 29 -3.09 4.46 13.47
CA VAL A 29 -2.86 3.20 12.77
C VAL A 29 -3.79 2.13 13.32
N GLU A 30 -4.48 1.43 12.42
CA GLU A 30 -5.30 0.27 12.75
C GLU A 30 -4.80 -0.94 11.96
N GLU A 31 -4.48 -2.01 12.66
CA GLU A 31 -4.02 -3.26 12.04
C GLU A 31 -5.19 -4.22 11.89
N ASN A 32 -5.30 -4.87 10.74
CA ASN A 32 -6.29 -5.93 10.55
C ASN A 32 -5.65 -7.32 10.66
N GLU A 33 -6.46 -8.36 10.58
CA GLU A 33 -6.01 -9.74 10.71
C GLU A 33 -5.13 -10.24 9.56
N PHE A 34 -5.02 -9.49 8.47
CA PHE A 34 -4.20 -9.84 7.31
C PHE A 34 -2.82 -9.20 7.35
N GLY A 35 -2.47 -8.51 8.44
CA GLY A 35 -1.18 -7.84 8.56
C GLY A 35 -1.13 -6.52 7.79
N VAL A 36 -2.27 -5.92 7.49
CA VAL A 36 -2.36 -4.62 6.84
C VAL A 36 -2.64 -3.57 7.90
N LEU A 37 -1.75 -2.59 8.00
CA LEU A 37 -1.93 -1.43 8.87
C LEU A 37 -2.48 -0.30 8.03
N ILE A 38 -3.64 0.21 8.40
CA ILE A 38 -4.28 1.32 7.70
C ILE A 38 -4.04 2.59 8.52
N ARG A 39 -3.53 3.61 7.86
CA ARG A 39 -3.21 4.88 8.50
C ARG A 39 -4.32 5.88 8.19
N TYR A 40 -4.99 6.33 9.24
CA TYR A 40 -6.06 7.33 9.15
C TYR A 40 -5.55 8.68 9.62
N ASP A 41 -5.96 9.74 8.94
CA ASP A 41 -5.58 11.10 9.32
C ASP A 41 -5.90 11.34 10.80
N TRP A 42 -4.92 11.85 11.54
CA TRP A 42 -5.07 12.10 12.97
C TRP A 42 -6.19 13.06 13.29
N GLU A 43 -6.42 14.06 12.44
CA GLU A 43 -7.41 15.11 12.69
C GLU A 43 -8.84 14.61 12.60
N ASP A 44 -9.19 13.91 11.53
CA ASP A 44 -10.57 13.45 11.33
C ASP A 44 -10.78 11.97 11.69
N GLY A 45 -9.72 11.19 11.78
CA GLY A 45 -9.80 9.78 12.14
C GLY A 45 -10.44 8.89 11.08
N THR A 46 -10.77 9.41 9.91
CA THR A 46 -11.50 8.67 8.88
C THR A 46 -10.85 8.68 7.51
N THR A 47 -10.10 9.74 7.16
CA THR A 47 -9.43 9.82 5.86
C THR A 47 -8.21 8.93 5.84
N ILE A 48 -8.17 8.00 4.89
CA ILE A 48 -7.02 7.10 4.73
C ILE A 48 -5.85 7.89 4.13
N VAL A 49 -4.69 7.85 4.79
CA VAL A 49 -3.49 8.56 4.35
C VAL A 49 -2.30 7.63 4.11
N GLY A 50 -2.47 6.34 4.28
CA GLY A 50 -1.42 5.39 3.97
C GLY A 50 -1.73 3.98 4.40
N PHE A 51 -0.82 3.07 4.03
CA PHE A 51 -0.90 1.66 4.38
C PHE A 51 0.49 1.14 4.68
N GLU A 52 0.58 0.18 5.59
CA GLU A 52 1.78 -0.64 5.75
C GLU A 52 1.35 -2.10 5.68
N ILE A 53 2.04 -2.88 4.85
CA ILE A 53 1.72 -4.30 4.68
C ILE A 53 2.90 -5.10 5.22
N LEU A 54 2.66 -5.79 6.34
CA LEU A 54 3.66 -6.61 6.99
C LEU A 54 3.80 -7.96 6.28
N ASP A 55 5.01 -8.51 6.28
CA ASP A 55 5.32 -9.80 5.65
C ASP A 55 4.80 -9.84 4.21
N PHE A 56 5.08 -8.78 3.46
CA PHE A 56 4.48 -8.54 2.16
C PHE A 56 4.71 -9.69 1.19
N ALA A 57 5.97 -10.07 0.98
CA ALA A 57 6.30 -11.13 0.03
C ALA A 57 5.99 -12.52 0.59
N ARG A 58 6.15 -12.72 1.91
CA ARG A 58 6.02 -14.03 2.54
C ARG A 58 4.58 -14.45 2.76
N HIS A 59 3.74 -13.52 3.22
CA HIS A 59 2.39 -13.86 3.65
C HIS A 59 1.31 -13.09 2.92
N PHE A 60 1.51 -11.82 2.63
CA PHE A 60 0.47 -11.01 2.02
C PHE A 60 0.19 -11.40 0.57
N ILE A 61 1.23 -11.59 -0.23
CA ILE A 61 1.06 -11.88 -1.66
C ILE A 61 0.17 -13.10 -1.92
N PRO A 62 0.29 -14.23 -1.16
CA PRO A 62 -0.64 -15.34 -1.34
C PRO A 62 -2.10 -14.98 -1.09
N PHE A 63 -2.35 -13.91 -0.36
CA PHE A 63 -3.71 -13.44 -0.05
C PHE A 63 -4.10 -12.17 -0.82
N LEU A 64 -3.36 -11.84 -1.88
CA LEU A 64 -3.56 -10.60 -2.64
C LEU A 64 -5.02 -10.41 -3.09
N TYR A 65 -5.70 -11.48 -3.39
CA TYR A 65 -7.08 -11.43 -3.86
C TYR A 65 -8.11 -11.70 -2.76
N HIS A 66 -7.68 -11.76 -1.50
CA HIS A 66 -8.60 -11.93 -0.39
C HIS A 66 -9.48 -10.69 -0.29
N PRO A 67 -10.81 -10.83 -0.36
CA PRO A 67 -11.71 -9.66 -0.47
C PRO A 67 -11.69 -8.76 0.76
N ASP A 68 -11.35 -9.29 1.93
CA ASP A 68 -11.40 -8.56 3.19
C ASP A 68 -10.06 -7.97 3.61
N ALA A 69 -9.01 -8.11 2.79
CA ALA A 69 -7.69 -7.57 3.12
C ALA A 69 -7.69 -6.04 3.22
N PHE A 70 -8.58 -5.38 2.47
CA PHE A 70 -8.74 -3.93 2.51
C PHE A 70 -10.21 -3.59 2.71
N PRO A 71 -10.52 -2.51 3.48
CA PRO A 71 -11.89 -2.03 3.57
C PRO A 71 -12.35 -1.47 2.23
N LYS A 72 -13.67 -1.39 2.04
CA LYS A 72 -14.25 -0.90 0.78
C LYS A 72 -13.78 0.52 0.45
N GLU A 73 -13.62 1.35 1.47
CA GLU A 73 -13.15 2.72 1.30
C GLU A 73 -11.77 2.75 0.65
N ALA A 74 -10.88 1.85 1.05
CA ALA A 74 -9.54 1.76 0.47
C ALA A 74 -9.59 1.33 -0.99
N LEU A 75 -10.47 0.41 -1.34
CA LEU A 75 -10.59 -0.10 -2.70
C LEU A 75 -11.12 0.94 -3.69
N SER A 76 -11.85 1.93 -3.21
CA SER A 76 -12.40 2.99 -4.05
C SER A 76 -11.42 4.15 -4.28
N LEU A 77 -10.33 4.21 -3.51
CA LEU A 77 -9.35 5.28 -3.66
C LEU A 77 -8.55 5.14 -4.96
N ARG A 78 -8.11 6.28 -5.48
CA ARG A 78 -7.28 6.33 -6.69
C ARG A 78 -5.98 7.06 -6.38
N PHE A 79 -4.89 6.57 -6.97
CA PHE A 79 -3.55 7.06 -6.67
C PHE A 79 -2.74 7.29 -7.95
N ASP A 80 -1.89 8.30 -7.90
CA ASP A 80 -0.83 8.51 -8.89
C ASP A 80 0.49 8.14 -8.24
N VAL A 81 1.25 7.26 -8.87
CA VAL A 81 2.56 6.85 -8.39
C VAL A 81 3.59 7.22 -9.46
N ASP A 82 4.30 8.33 -9.22
CA ASP A 82 5.19 8.92 -10.23
C ASP A 82 6.30 7.96 -10.65
N GLU A 83 6.97 7.31 -9.70
CA GLU A 83 8.07 6.39 -10.01
C GLU A 83 7.61 5.16 -10.81
N ALA A 84 6.33 4.84 -10.76
CA ALA A 84 5.77 3.70 -11.47
C ALA A 84 5.11 4.07 -12.78
N GLY A 85 4.93 5.37 -13.03
CA GLY A 85 4.16 5.83 -14.18
C GLY A 85 2.68 5.49 -14.07
N LEU A 86 2.19 5.19 -12.86
CA LEU A 86 0.78 4.87 -12.65
C LEU A 86 -0.04 6.14 -12.45
N LYS A 87 -1.19 6.19 -13.12
CA LYS A 87 -2.15 7.27 -13.02
C LYS A 87 -3.52 6.72 -12.69
N ASP A 88 -4.21 7.33 -11.74
CA ASP A 88 -5.57 6.95 -11.36
C ASP A 88 -5.69 5.45 -11.06
N ALA A 89 -4.68 4.90 -10.38
CA ALA A 89 -4.60 3.48 -10.06
C ALA A 89 -5.28 3.15 -8.73
N ASP A 90 -5.90 1.99 -8.64
CA ASP A 90 -6.41 1.50 -7.36
C ASP A 90 -5.28 0.84 -6.55
N ILE A 91 -5.59 0.49 -5.29
CA ILE A 91 -4.59 -0.08 -4.40
C ILE A 91 -4.04 -1.42 -4.91
N ARG A 92 -4.85 -2.20 -5.60
CA ARG A 92 -4.41 -3.51 -6.13
C ARG A 92 -3.38 -3.32 -7.23
N GLN A 93 -3.59 -2.36 -8.11
CA GLN A 93 -2.63 -2.05 -9.18
C GLN A 93 -1.30 -1.58 -8.60
N VAL A 94 -1.34 -0.76 -7.55
CA VAL A 94 -0.14 -0.29 -6.88
C VAL A 94 0.63 -1.45 -6.25
N ILE A 95 -0.08 -2.33 -5.54
CA ILE A 95 0.52 -3.49 -4.88
C ILE A 95 1.13 -4.46 -5.91
N GLU A 96 0.43 -4.69 -7.01
CA GLU A 96 0.94 -5.56 -8.08
C GLU A 96 2.23 -4.98 -8.68
N TRP A 97 2.26 -3.69 -8.95
CA TRP A 97 3.45 -3.03 -9.44
C TRP A 97 4.61 -3.16 -8.43
N ALA A 98 4.33 -2.92 -7.15
CA ALA A 98 5.34 -3.00 -6.11
C ALA A 98 5.95 -4.39 -6.01
N TYR A 99 5.13 -5.43 -6.08
CA TYR A 99 5.62 -6.80 -6.04
C TYR A 99 6.52 -7.09 -7.24
N ARG A 100 6.08 -6.75 -8.45
CA ARG A 100 6.84 -7.03 -9.67
C ARG A 100 8.18 -6.30 -9.71
N HIS A 101 8.22 -5.04 -9.30
CA HIS A 101 9.38 -4.19 -9.52
C HIS A 101 10.25 -4.01 -8.28
N LEU A 102 9.70 -4.16 -7.09
CA LEU A 102 10.47 -3.95 -5.86
C LEU A 102 10.84 -5.25 -5.16
N VAL A 103 10.14 -6.33 -5.44
CA VAL A 103 10.36 -7.63 -4.79
C VAL A 103 10.85 -8.66 -5.81
N ALA A 104 10.06 -8.97 -6.82
CA ALA A 104 10.35 -10.05 -7.77
C ALA A 104 11.65 -9.80 -8.57
N GLU A 105 11.90 -8.57 -8.97
CA GLU A 105 13.13 -8.23 -9.70
C GLU A 105 14.39 -8.49 -8.85
N ARG A 106 14.32 -8.22 -7.55
CA ARG A 106 15.43 -8.50 -6.64
C ARG A 106 15.70 -9.99 -6.50
N LEU A 107 14.63 -10.79 -6.50
CA LEU A 107 14.77 -12.25 -6.40
C LEU A 107 15.41 -12.84 -7.66
N VAL A 108 15.16 -12.24 -8.81
CA VAL A 108 15.73 -12.71 -10.08
C VAL A 108 17.22 -12.40 -10.18
N LEU A 109 17.68 -11.35 -9.52
CA LEU A 109 19.07 -10.91 -9.57
C LEU A 109 20.00 -11.69 -8.63
N VAL A 110 19.46 -12.55 -7.84
CA VAL A 110 20.23 -13.38 -6.90
C VAL A 110 20.64 -14.75 -7.56
#